data_6056b359694637bcb4d555ff71035761
#
_entry.id   6056b359694637bcb4d555ff71035761
#
_cell.length_a   1.000
_cell.length_b   1.000
_cell.length_c   1.000
_cell.angle_alpha   90.00
_cell.angle_beta   90.00
_cell.angle_gamma   90.00
#
_symmetry.space_group_name_H-M   'P 1'
#
loop_
_entity.id
_entity.type
_entity.pdbx_description
1 polymer ?
#
loop_
_entity_poly.entity_id
_entity_poly.type
_entity_poly.pdbx_seq_one_letter_code
_entity_poly.pdbx_strand_id
1 'polypeptide(L)'
;MVAGGGERVVVHPEGWNRSPNPYSYAIRSGDTLFLSGLVARDVHANTAVQGDVAAQLDVIMRNGADILRAAGLGFDDVVSAKVFLADAADFSAMNAAYRARFGSRPPARATVRAALASPSHTVEVTMVAVAGAKEAVSTGGRPNPNLSAAIRAGDRLYVSGMLGAADQTRGDAGAQTREALARIDTTLTAAGFSRADVVEGLVYLTDFAHYGAMNDAYRAFFGKDFPARATVGAGLFNPDGLVEIMVTAVKAP
;
A
#
# COMPACT_ATOMS: atom_id res chain seq x y z
N MET A 1 10.82 -15.57 -26.46
CA MET A 1 11.70 -16.00 -25.33
C MET A 1 11.04 -15.49 -24.07
N VAL A 2 10.58 -16.39 -23.18
CA VAL A 2 10.06 -16.00 -21.88
C VAL A 2 11.25 -15.45 -21.09
N ALA A 3 11.26 -14.16 -20.77
CA ALA A 3 12.25 -13.56 -19.90
C ALA A 3 12.28 -14.38 -18.59
N GLY A 4 13.46 -14.88 -18.23
CA GLY A 4 13.64 -15.78 -17.10
C GLY A 4 13.03 -15.23 -15.83
N GLY A 5 11.98 -15.88 -15.35
CA GLY A 5 11.38 -15.59 -14.06
C GLY A 5 12.45 -15.77 -12.99
N GLY A 6 12.75 -14.69 -12.27
CA GLY A 6 13.70 -14.76 -11.15
C GLY A 6 13.27 -15.84 -10.17
N GLU A 7 14.23 -16.60 -9.65
CA GLU A 7 13.97 -17.64 -8.66
C GLU A 7 13.18 -17.08 -7.47
N ARG A 8 12.16 -17.82 -7.03
CA ARG A 8 11.39 -17.49 -5.82
C ARG A 8 12.21 -17.89 -4.58
N VAL A 9 12.64 -16.92 -3.79
CA VAL A 9 13.46 -17.12 -2.60
C VAL A 9 12.70 -16.70 -1.35
N VAL A 10 12.67 -17.55 -0.34
CA VAL A 10 12.18 -17.20 0.99
C VAL A 10 13.25 -16.38 1.70
N VAL A 11 12.91 -15.15 2.10
CA VAL A 11 13.79 -14.30 2.90
C VAL A 11 13.46 -14.48 4.38
N HIS A 12 14.47 -14.89 5.13
CA HIS A 12 14.40 -15.14 6.57
C HIS A 12 15.60 -14.49 7.25
N PRO A 13 15.40 -13.45 8.09
CA PRO A 13 16.52 -12.84 8.80
C PRO A 13 17.24 -13.85 9.71
N GLU A 14 18.56 -13.74 9.77
CA GLU A 14 19.39 -14.59 10.62
C GLU A 14 19.02 -14.42 12.11
N GLY A 15 18.98 -15.53 12.83
CA GLY A 15 18.64 -15.55 14.26
C GLY A 15 17.16 -15.41 14.59
N TRP A 16 16.28 -15.18 13.60
CA TRP A 16 14.85 -15.14 13.86
C TRP A 16 14.24 -16.54 14.00
N ASN A 17 13.25 -16.66 14.87
CA ASN A 17 12.40 -17.85 14.86
C ASN A 17 11.50 -17.85 13.61
N ARG A 18 11.22 -19.04 13.08
CA ARG A 18 10.20 -19.17 12.02
C ARG A 18 8.83 -18.80 12.59
N SER A 19 8.00 -18.19 11.73
CA SER A 19 6.61 -17.93 12.11
C SER A 19 5.92 -19.25 12.50
N PRO A 20 5.18 -19.30 13.59
CA PRO A 20 4.35 -20.47 13.93
C PRO A 20 3.14 -20.60 13.00
N ASN A 21 2.81 -19.54 12.26
CA ASN A 21 1.73 -19.50 11.30
C ASN A 21 2.25 -19.83 9.87
N PRO A 22 1.40 -20.30 8.95
CA PRO A 22 1.81 -20.76 7.63
C PRO A 22 2.11 -19.62 6.64
N TYR A 23 3.03 -18.72 6.99
CA TYR A 23 3.55 -17.69 6.10
C TYR A 23 5.05 -17.48 6.27
N SER A 24 5.70 -17.00 5.22
CA SER A 24 7.08 -16.50 5.24
C SER A 24 7.10 -15.03 5.56
N TYR A 25 8.11 -14.53 6.26
CA TYR A 25 8.24 -13.09 6.55
C TYR A 25 8.36 -12.25 5.28
N ALA A 26 9.08 -12.75 4.28
CA ALA A 26 9.08 -12.16 2.95
C ALA A 26 9.44 -13.19 1.87
N ILE A 27 9.04 -12.88 0.64
CA ILE A 27 9.39 -13.62 -0.57
C ILE A 27 10.06 -12.65 -1.53
N ARG A 28 11.23 -13.01 -2.04
CA ARG A 28 11.87 -12.34 -3.16
C ARG A 28 11.57 -13.09 -4.45
N SER A 29 11.21 -12.35 -5.50
CA SER A 29 11.08 -12.85 -6.87
C SER A 29 11.73 -11.83 -7.81
N GLY A 30 12.83 -12.23 -8.43
CA GLY A 30 13.63 -11.31 -9.22
C GLY A 30 14.15 -10.13 -8.39
N ASP A 31 13.82 -8.92 -8.82
CA ASP A 31 14.18 -7.66 -8.17
C ASP A 31 13.20 -7.23 -7.07
N THR A 32 12.06 -7.91 -6.93
CA THR A 32 10.97 -7.53 -6.04
C THR A 32 10.94 -8.36 -4.78
N LEU A 33 10.80 -7.70 -3.63
CA LEU A 33 10.59 -8.28 -2.32
C LEU A 33 9.17 -7.98 -1.84
N PHE A 34 8.41 -9.01 -1.52
CA PHE A 34 7.07 -8.93 -0.93
C PHE A 34 7.16 -9.27 0.54
N LEU A 35 6.90 -8.32 1.43
CA LEU A 35 6.83 -8.54 2.86
C LEU A 35 5.40 -8.94 3.24
N SER A 36 5.28 -9.90 4.15
CA SER A 36 4.01 -10.22 4.79
C SER A 36 3.51 -9.06 5.65
N GLY A 37 2.24 -9.10 6.07
CA GLY A 37 1.71 -8.19 7.08
C GLY A 37 2.54 -8.29 8.36
N LEU A 38 3.18 -7.18 8.75
CA LEU A 38 3.97 -7.08 9.96
C LEU A 38 3.12 -6.45 11.06
N VAL A 39 3.04 -7.13 12.18
CA VAL A 39 2.47 -6.64 13.43
C VAL A 39 3.57 -6.52 14.47
N ALA A 40 3.32 -5.81 15.58
CA ALA A 40 4.28 -5.67 16.65
C ALA A 40 4.53 -7.01 17.36
N ARG A 41 5.61 -7.66 16.99
CA ARG A 41 6.01 -8.99 17.48
C ARG A 41 7.48 -9.02 17.84
N ASP A 42 7.78 -9.57 19.00
CA ASP A 42 9.12 -10.06 19.31
C ASP A 42 9.37 -11.33 18.48
N VAL A 43 10.29 -11.25 17.54
CA VAL A 43 10.58 -12.31 16.56
C VAL A 43 11.39 -13.46 17.15
N HIS A 44 12.05 -13.27 18.29
CA HIS A 44 12.81 -14.28 19.01
C HIS A 44 11.91 -15.07 19.98
N ALA A 45 11.05 -14.39 20.72
CA ALA A 45 10.09 -15.00 21.64
C ALA A 45 8.79 -15.46 20.94
N ASN A 46 8.52 -14.97 19.75
CA ASN A 46 7.26 -15.18 19.00
C ASN A 46 6.02 -14.66 19.72
N THR A 47 6.18 -13.57 20.51
CA THR A 47 5.11 -12.98 21.30
C THR A 47 4.71 -11.61 20.77
N ALA A 48 3.44 -11.21 20.97
CA ALA A 48 2.99 -9.86 20.66
C ALA A 48 3.65 -8.83 21.58
N VAL A 49 4.13 -7.72 21.02
CA VAL A 49 4.63 -6.59 21.79
C VAL A 49 3.48 -5.62 22.03
N GLN A 50 3.21 -5.33 23.31
CA GLN A 50 2.17 -4.39 23.73
C GLN A 50 2.67 -2.95 23.64
N GLY A 51 1.75 -2.00 23.63
CA GLY A 51 2.03 -0.58 23.61
C GLY A 51 1.02 0.20 22.76
N ASP A 52 1.18 1.51 22.73
CA ASP A 52 0.43 2.36 21.84
C ASP A 52 0.84 2.15 20.36
N VAL A 53 0.14 2.79 19.45
CA VAL A 53 0.38 2.64 18.01
C VAL A 53 1.80 3.05 17.60
N ALA A 54 2.39 4.05 18.25
CA ALA A 54 3.75 4.50 17.94
C ALA A 54 4.79 3.46 18.37
N ALA A 55 4.66 2.90 19.57
CA ALA A 55 5.51 1.84 20.09
C ALA A 55 5.39 0.56 19.25
N GLN A 56 4.16 0.16 18.87
CA GLN A 56 3.93 -0.99 18.02
C GLN A 56 4.51 -0.78 16.61
N LEU A 57 4.30 0.40 16.03
CA LEU A 57 4.86 0.71 14.71
C LEU A 57 6.40 0.73 14.72
N ASP A 58 7.03 1.19 15.81
CA ASP A 58 8.48 1.15 15.94
C ASP A 58 9.04 -0.29 15.89
N VAL A 59 8.37 -1.24 16.54
CA VAL A 59 8.71 -2.67 16.46
C VAL A 59 8.53 -3.19 15.02
N ILE A 60 7.40 -2.88 14.38
CA ILE A 60 7.12 -3.26 12.98
C ILE A 60 8.22 -2.76 12.05
N MET A 61 8.61 -1.50 12.19
CA MET A 61 9.63 -0.89 11.33
C MET A 61 11.03 -1.45 11.59
N ARG A 62 11.38 -1.79 12.83
CA ARG A 62 12.63 -2.51 13.11
C ARG A 62 12.64 -3.89 12.47
N ASN A 63 11.57 -4.65 12.64
CA ASN A 63 11.42 -5.97 12.02
C ASN A 63 11.47 -5.85 10.48
N GLY A 64 10.79 -4.85 9.91
CA GLY A 64 10.85 -4.56 8.47
C GLY A 64 12.25 -4.25 7.97
N ALA A 65 13.03 -3.47 8.75
CA ALA A 65 14.42 -3.15 8.42
C ALA A 65 15.30 -4.42 8.38
N ASP A 66 15.11 -5.35 9.32
CA ASP A 66 15.87 -6.60 9.35
C ASP A 66 15.53 -7.50 8.16
N ILE A 67 14.24 -7.59 7.78
CA ILE A 67 13.81 -8.34 6.59
C ILE A 67 14.38 -7.72 5.31
N LEU A 68 14.30 -6.39 5.17
CA LEU A 68 14.84 -5.67 4.02
C LEU A 68 16.36 -5.90 3.92
N ARG A 69 17.09 -5.77 5.03
CA ARG A 69 18.54 -6.00 5.09
C ARG A 69 18.91 -7.44 4.72
N ALA A 70 18.15 -8.44 5.18
CA ALA A 70 18.36 -9.83 4.82
C ALA A 70 18.20 -10.09 3.30
N ALA A 71 17.46 -9.21 2.61
CA ALA A 71 17.33 -9.22 1.15
C ALA A 71 18.34 -8.28 0.44
N GLY A 72 19.24 -7.61 1.17
CA GLY A 72 20.16 -6.62 0.61
C GLY A 72 19.51 -5.30 0.24
N LEU A 73 18.38 -4.96 0.85
CA LEU A 73 17.55 -3.77 0.60
C LEU A 73 17.44 -2.89 1.86
N GLY A 74 16.84 -1.72 1.70
CA GLY A 74 16.52 -0.78 2.77
C GLY A 74 15.16 -0.11 2.59
N PHE A 75 14.79 0.80 3.49
CA PHE A 75 13.53 1.55 3.37
C PHE A 75 13.46 2.41 2.10
N ASP A 76 14.59 2.85 1.56
CA ASP A 76 14.64 3.57 0.28
C ASP A 76 14.23 2.69 -0.92
N ASP A 77 14.22 1.36 -0.74
CA ASP A 77 13.77 0.41 -1.75
C ASP A 77 12.27 0.13 -1.68
N VAL A 78 11.58 0.54 -0.61
CA VAL A 78 10.14 0.35 -0.47
C VAL A 78 9.40 1.25 -1.46
N VAL A 79 8.58 0.63 -2.31
CA VAL A 79 7.80 1.29 -3.37
C VAL A 79 6.32 1.42 -3.02
N SER A 80 5.81 0.49 -2.22
CA SER A 80 4.40 0.45 -1.82
C SER A 80 4.24 -0.05 -0.40
N ALA A 81 3.30 0.54 0.35
CA ALA A 81 2.90 0.10 1.67
C ALA A 81 1.36 0.14 1.83
N LYS A 82 0.81 -0.83 2.56
CA LYS A 82 -0.56 -0.78 3.04
C LYS A 82 -0.50 -0.77 4.56
N VAL A 83 -1.21 0.15 5.18
CA VAL A 83 -1.28 0.31 6.63
C VAL A 83 -2.72 0.07 7.07
N PHE A 84 -2.89 -0.87 7.97
CA PHE A 84 -4.18 -1.19 8.57
C PHE A 84 -4.16 -0.77 10.03
N LEU A 85 -5.10 0.09 10.44
CA LEU A 85 -5.26 0.56 11.81
C LEU A 85 -6.54 -0.02 12.43
N ALA A 86 -6.43 -0.47 13.66
CA ALA A 86 -7.59 -0.94 14.41
C ALA A 86 -8.51 0.21 14.82
N ASP A 87 -7.93 1.36 15.22
CA ASP A 87 -8.67 2.55 15.65
C ASP A 87 -8.30 3.77 14.79
N ALA A 88 -9.33 4.57 14.47
CA ALA A 88 -9.16 5.83 13.74
C ALA A 88 -8.41 6.90 14.57
N ALA A 89 -8.52 6.86 15.87
CA ALA A 89 -7.82 7.78 16.78
C ALA A 89 -6.28 7.70 16.65
N ASP A 90 -5.76 6.54 16.25
CA ASP A 90 -4.33 6.28 16.10
C ASP A 90 -3.70 6.87 14.83
N PHE A 91 -4.50 7.40 13.90
CA PHE A 91 -4.01 7.84 12.59
C PHE A 91 -2.92 8.91 12.66
N SER A 92 -3.06 9.90 13.54
CA SER A 92 -2.09 10.99 13.65
C SER A 92 -0.76 10.51 14.23
N ALA A 93 -0.81 9.72 15.31
CA ALA A 93 0.38 9.17 15.98
C ALA A 93 1.10 8.18 15.05
N MET A 94 0.35 7.31 14.37
CA MET A 94 0.88 6.40 13.35
C MET A 94 1.62 7.18 12.25
N ASN A 95 1.01 8.23 11.69
CA ASN A 95 1.66 9.01 10.63
C ASN A 95 2.96 9.66 11.09
N ALA A 96 3.03 10.16 12.33
CA ALA A 96 4.26 10.76 12.88
C ALA A 96 5.39 9.71 12.98
N ALA A 97 5.09 8.54 13.52
CA ALA A 97 6.07 7.45 13.66
C ALA A 97 6.47 6.85 12.29
N TYR A 98 5.51 6.69 11.36
CA TYR A 98 5.75 6.18 10.02
C TYR A 98 6.72 7.07 9.23
N ARG A 99 6.45 8.37 9.21
CA ARG A 99 7.26 9.38 8.49
C ARG A 99 8.72 9.38 8.91
N ALA A 100 9.01 9.11 10.18
CA ALA A 100 10.37 9.08 10.70
C ALA A 100 11.25 7.97 10.06
N ARG A 101 10.64 7.00 9.37
CA ARG A 101 11.35 5.86 8.74
C ARG A 101 11.65 6.06 7.27
N PHE A 102 10.92 6.96 6.62
CA PHE A 102 11.10 7.27 5.19
C PHE A 102 11.62 8.70 5.07
N GLY A 103 12.72 8.88 4.37
CA GLY A 103 13.31 10.21 4.11
C GLY A 103 12.41 11.12 3.27
N SER A 104 12.96 11.80 2.31
CA SER A 104 12.23 12.73 1.43
C SER A 104 11.34 12.04 0.39
N ARG A 105 11.43 10.72 0.26
CA ARG A 105 10.70 9.91 -0.71
C ARG A 105 9.96 8.76 -0.03
N PRO A 106 8.86 9.03 0.70
CA PRO A 106 8.04 7.97 1.23
C PRO A 106 7.40 7.14 0.11
N PRO A 107 7.11 5.84 0.34
CA PRO A 107 6.49 4.98 -0.67
C PRO A 107 5.07 5.43 -1.02
N ALA A 108 4.53 4.89 -2.10
CA ALA A 108 3.08 4.89 -2.33
C ALA A 108 2.38 4.17 -1.17
N ARG A 109 1.25 4.72 -0.67
CA ARG A 109 0.59 4.17 0.51
C ARG A 109 -0.93 4.30 0.44
N ALA A 110 -1.62 3.25 0.90
CA ALA A 110 -3.00 3.33 1.37
C ALA A 110 -3.03 3.09 2.89
N THR A 111 -3.92 3.79 3.59
CA THR A 111 -4.15 3.57 5.02
C THR A 111 -5.63 3.47 5.29
N VAL A 112 -6.07 2.37 5.88
CA VAL A 112 -7.49 2.11 6.15
C VAL A 112 -7.69 1.59 7.57
N ARG A 113 -8.87 1.80 8.12
CA ARG A 113 -9.27 1.17 9.37
C ARG A 113 -9.85 -0.21 9.08
N ALA A 114 -9.28 -1.23 9.72
CA ALA A 114 -9.72 -2.61 9.60
C ALA A 114 -9.53 -3.36 10.92
N ALA A 115 -10.34 -4.39 11.14
CA ALA A 115 -10.08 -5.33 12.22
C ALA A 115 -8.79 -6.11 11.92
N LEU A 116 -7.91 -6.24 12.91
CA LEU A 116 -6.68 -7.01 12.81
C LEU A 116 -6.89 -8.42 13.37
N ALA A 117 -5.98 -9.33 13.03
CA ALA A 117 -6.09 -10.75 13.41
C ALA A 117 -6.06 -11.00 14.93
N SER A 118 -5.59 -10.03 15.72
CA SER A 118 -5.60 -10.08 17.18
C SER A 118 -5.94 -8.70 17.76
N PRO A 119 -6.75 -8.62 18.82
CA PRO A 119 -7.07 -7.37 19.50
C PRO A 119 -5.86 -6.73 20.20
N SER A 120 -4.75 -7.45 20.36
CA SER A 120 -3.50 -6.92 20.90
C SER A 120 -2.73 -6.03 19.92
N HIS A 121 -3.08 -6.05 18.64
CA HIS A 121 -2.43 -5.26 17.62
C HIS A 121 -3.26 -4.00 17.29
N THR A 122 -2.60 -2.85 17.27
CA THR A 122 -3.21 -1.56 16.90
C THR A 122 -2.95 -1.21 15.44
N VAL A 123 -1.87 -1.75 14.87
CA VAL A 123 -1.44 -1.48 13.50
C VAL A 123 -0.80 -2.72 12.86
N GLU A 124 -1.04 -2.88 11.55
CA GLU A 124 -0.36 -3.84 10.68
C GLU A 124 0.14 -3.11 9.43
N VAL A 125 1.33 -3.46 8.95
CA VAL A 125 1.93 -2.88 7.75
C VAL A 125 2.41 -3.98 6.80
N THR A 126 1.97 -3.93 5.54
CA THR A 126 2.59 -4.72 4.47
C THR A 126 3.40 -3.80 3.56
N MET A 127 4.48 -4.32 2.99
CA MET A 127 5.36 -3.54 2.12
C MET A 127 5.79 -4.34 0.89
N VAL A 128 6.00 -3.63 -0.21
CA VAL A 128 6.69 -4.14 -1.40
C VAL A 128 7.94 -3.29 -1.60
N ALA A 129 9.09 -3.93 -1.79
CA ALA A 129 10.34 -3.26 -2.11
C ALA A 129 10.88 -3.77 -3.45
N VAL A 130 11.56 -2.90 -4.20
CA VAL A 130 12.14 -3.22 -5.52
C VAL A 130 13.59 -2.76 -5.53
N ALA A 131 14.50 -3.65 -5.92
CA ALA A 131 15.91 -3.28 -6.11
C ALA A 131 16.07 -2.34 -7.33
N GLY A 132 17.09 -1.46 -7.28
CA GLY A 132 17.43 -0.60 -8.41
C GLY A 132 16.85 0.83 -8.32
N ALA A 133 16.83 1.53 -9.44
CA ALA A 133 16.41 2.93 -9.49
C ALA A 133 14.90 3.10 -9.31
N LYS A 134 14.53 4.10 -8.51
CA LYS A 134 13.14 4.45 -8.21
C LYS A 134 12.94 5.95 -8.26
N GLU A 135 11.76 6.36 -8.69
CA GLU A 135 11.38 7.75 -8.82
C GLU A 135 10.01 8.00 -8.16
N ALA A 136 9.95 9.02 -7.32
CA ALA A 136 8.66 9.52 -6.83
C ALA A 136 8.00 10.39 -7.88
N VAL A 137 6.79 10.05 -8.27
CA VAL A 137 6.02 10.79 -9.28
C VAL A 137 5.41 12.03 -8.66
N SER A 138 5.67 13.18 -9.29
CA SER A 138 5.05 14.46 -8.93
C SER A 138 3.85 14.73 -9.85
N THR A 139 2.71 15.03 -9.25
CA THR A 139 1.51 15.48 -9.96
C THR A 139 1.27 16.98 -9.81
N GLY A 140 2.27 17.71 -9.32
CA GLY A 140 2.14 19.11 -8.91
C GLY A 140 1.58 19.25 -7.50
N GLY A 141 1.57 20.46 -6.98
CA GLY A 141 1.11 20.75 -5.63
C GLY A 141 2.14 20.51 -4.52
N ARG A 142 1.68 20.63 -3.28
CA ARG A 142 2.54 20.46 -2.10
C ARG A 142 2.78 18.97 -1.84
N PRO A 143 4.05 18.54 -1.68
CA PRO A 143 4.37 17.15 -1.34
C PRO A 143 3.68 16.71 -0.04
N ASN A 144 3.14 15.50 -0.03
CA ASN A 144 2.64 14.89 1.20
C ASN A 144 3.81 14.22 1.94
N PRO A 145 4.07 14.57 3.22
CA PRO A 145 5.22 14.00 3.94
C PRO A 145 5.03 12.53 4.32
N ASN A 146 3.84 11.96 4.16
CA ASN A 146 3.52 10.61 4.60
C ASN A 146 3.48 9.58 3.46
N LEU A 147 3.38 10.04 2.20
CA LEU A 147 3.30 9.18 1.01
C LEU A 147 3.69 9.96 -0.25
N SER A 148 4.22 9.29 -1.25
CA SER A 148 4.32 9.79 -2.62
C SER A 148 3.03 9.51 -3.38
N ALA A 149 2.63 10.34 -4.35
CA ALA A 149 1.46 10.07 -5.19
C ALA A 149 1.59 8.72 -5.90
N ALA A 150 2.79 8.44 -6.40
CA ALA A 150 3.19 7.13 -6.89
C ALA A 150 4.72 6.96 -6.81
N ILE A 151 5.18 5.70 -6.86
CA ILE A 151 6.59 5.35 -7.06
C ILE A 151 6.71 4.55 -8.36
N ARG A 152 7.55 5.04 -9.26
CA ARG A 152 7.98 4.30 -10.44
C ARG A 152 9.25 3.50 -10.14
N ALA A 153 9.26 2.23 -10.52
CA ALA A 153 10.42 1.34 -10.44
C ALA A 153 10.53 0.56 -11.76
N GLY A 154 11.39 1.04 -12.66
CA GLY A 154 11.52 0.47 -14.00
C GLY A 154 10.23 0.57 -14.82
N ASP A 155 9.70 -0.60 -15.20
CA ASP A 155 8.45 -0.78 -15.94
C ASP A 155 7.19 -0.80 -15.06
N ARG A 156 7.33 -0.66 -13.74
CA ARG A 156 6.23 -0.73 -12.77
C ARG A 156 5.93 0.62 -12.14
N LEU A 157 4.68 0.88 -11.87
CA LEU A 157 4.19 2.05 -11.15
C LEU A 157 3.27 1.61 -10.01
N TYR A 158 3.57 2.05 -8.81
CA TYR A 158 2.78 1.82 -7.60
C TYR A 158 2.10 3.14 -7.23
N VAL A 159 0.79 3.22 -7.38
CA VAL A 159 0.00 4.43 -7.12
C VAL A 159 -0.60 4.35 -5.72
N SER A 160 -0.51 5.42 -4.95
CA SER A 160 -1.11 5.51 -3.61
C SER A 160 -2.64 5.41 -3.65
N GLY A 161 -3.23 5.10 -2.52
CA GLY A 161 -4.68 5.21 -2.33
C GLY A 161 -5.17 6.61 -2.66
N MET A 162 -6.07 6.72 -3.63
CA MET A 162 -6.67 7.96 -4.08
C MET A 162 -8.12 8.03 -3.61
N LEU A 163 -8.42 9.08 -2.86
CA LEU A 163 -9.78 9.45 -2.45
C LEU A 163 -10.37 10.42 -3.45
N GLY A 164 -11.66 10.32 -3.70
CA GLY A 164 -12.40 11.30 -4.51
C GLY A 164 -13.27 12.23 -3.69
N ALA A 165 -13.12 12.24 -2.37
CA ALA A 165 -13.89 13.10 -1.49
C ALA A 165 -13.53 14.58 -1.69
N ALA A 166 -14.54 15.37 -1.98
CA ALA A 166 -14.51 16.81 -2.14
C ALA A 166 -15.94 17.35 -1.92
N ASP A 167 -16.12 18.66 -1.76
CA ASP A 167 -17.45 19.23 -1.52
C ASP A 167 -18.47 18.86 -2.60
N GLN A 168 -18.05 18.89 -3.88
CA GLN A 168 -18.91 18.55 -5.01
C GLN A 168 -19.21 17.05 -5.16
N THR A 169 -18.51 16.19 -4.46
CA THR A 169 -18.70 14.72 -4.50
C THR A 169 -19.21 14.15 -3.18
N ARG A 170 -19.52 15.02 -2.21
CA ARG A 170 -19.98 14.63 -0.88
C ARG A 170 -21.23 13.75 -0.96
N GLY A 171 -21.19 12.59 -0.31
CA GLY A 171 -22.30 11.63 -0.26
C GLY A 171 -22.58 10.86 -1.55
N ASP A 172 -21.83 11.08 -2.64
CA ASP A 172 -21.98 10.38 -3.91
C ASP A 172 -20.76 9.49 -4.19
N ALA A 173 -20.89 8.18 -3.95
CA ALA A 173 -19.83 7.21 -4.16
C ALA A 173 -19.43 7.07 -5.64
N GLY A 174 -20.37 7.22 -6.57
CA GLY A 174 -20.09 7.23 -8.00
C GLY A 174 -19.25 8.44 -8.42
N ALA A 175 -19.60 9.63 -7.93
CA ALA A 175 -18.82 10.84 -8.14
C ALA A 175 -17.43 10.74 -7.51
N GLN A 176 -17.34 10.25 -6.27
CA GLN A 176 -16.04 10.01 -5.62
C GLN A 176 -15.18 9.01 -6.38
N THR A 177 -15.78 7.95 -6.92
CA THR A 177 -15.05 6.97 -7.74
C THR A 177 -14.51 7.62 -9.00
N ARG A 178 -15.32 8.42 -9.71
CA ARG A 178 -14.86 9.15 -10.91
C ARG A 178 -13.70 10.10 -10.60
N GLU A 179 -13.80 10.84 -9.51
CA GLU A 179 -12.75 11.77 -9.08
C GLU A 179 -11.46 11.04 -8.67
N ALA A 180 -11.56 9.96 -7.89
CA ALA A 180 -10.40 9.13 -7.52
C ALA A 180 -9.70 8.57 -8.76
N LEU A 181 -10.46 8.03 -9.73
CA LEU A 181 -9.94 7.51 -10.99
C LEU A 181 -9.33 8.61 -11.88
N ALA A 182 -9.89 9.83 -11.88
CA ALA A 182 -9.30 10.96 -12.59
C ALA A 182 -7.94 11.36 -12.00
N ARG A 183 -7.79 11.34 -10.67
CA ARG A 183 -6.51 11.57 -9.98
C ARG A 183 -5.50 10.46 -10.30
N ILE A 184 -5.95 9.20 -10.36
CA ILE A 184 -5.12 8.07 -10.80
C ILE A 184 -4.65 8.29 -12.24
N ASP A 185 -5.52 8.67 -13.15
CA ASP A 185 -5.20 8.93 -14.57
C ASP A 185 -4.15 10.05 -14.72
N THR A 186 -4.29 11.13 -13.95
CA THR A 186 -3.30 12.20 -13.88
C THR A 186 -1.95 11.67 -13.41
N THR A 187 -1.93 10.79 -12.39
CA THR A 187 -0.71 10.20 -11.85
C THR A 187 -0.07 9.22 -12.83
N LEU A 188 -0.87 8.39 -13.50
CA LEU A 188 -0.41 7.49 -14.57
C LEU A 188 0.27 8.30 -15.69
N THR A 189 -0.41 9.33 -16.19
CA THR A 189 0.10 10.19 -17.27
C THR A 189 1.39 10.89 -16.87
N ALA A 190 1.47 11.44 -15.65
CA ALA A 190 2.69 12.09 -15.16
C ALA A 190 3.90 11.14 -15.08
N ALA A 191 3.65 9.84 -14.84
CA ALA A 191 4.68 8.79 -14.84
C ALA A 191 4.95 8.20 -16.23
N GLY A 192 4.23 8.65 -17.27
CA GLY A 192 4.30 8.11 -18.62
C GLY A 192 3.59 6.77 -18.80
N PHE A 193 2.62 6.45 -17.94
CA PHE A 193 1.74 5.26 -18.02
C PHE A 193 0.35 5.66 -18.50
N SER A 194 -0.47 4.66 -18.82
CA SER A 194 -1.85 4.79 -19.23
C SER A 194 -2.75 3.85 -18.43
N ARG A 195 -4.06 3.97 -18.62
CA ARG A 195 -5.05 3.05 -18.03
C ARG A 195 -4.86 1.61 -18.51
N ALA A 196 -4.38 1.43 -19.72
CA ALA A 196 -4.13 0.11 -20.30
C ALA A 196 -2.98 -0.63 -19.62
N ASP A 197 -2.10 0.09 -18.94
CA ASP A 197 -0.97 -0.48 -18.17
C ASP A 197 -1.40 -0.93 -16.76
N VAL A 198 -2.61 -0.58 -16.28
CA VAL A 198 -3.08 -0.97 -14.95
C VAL A 198 -3.39 -2.47 -14.93
N VAL A 199 -2.68 -3.20 -14.08
CA VAL A 199 -2.81 -4.66 -13.95
C VAL A 199 -3.59 -5.07 -12.69
N GLU A 200 -3.56 -4.24 -11.64
CA GLU A 200 -4.21 -4.51 -10.36
C GLU A 200 -4.87 -3.26 -9.79
N GLY A 201 -6.05 -3.44 -9.22
CA GLY A 201 -6.77 -2.44 -8.43
C GLY A 201 -7.22 -2.99 -7.09
N LEU A 202 -7.04 -2.21 -6.03
CA LEU A 202 -7.61 -2.47 -4.72
C LEU A 202 -8.55 -1.31 -4.36
N VAL A 203 -9.82 -1.64 -4.15
CA VAL A 203 -10.88 -0.68 -3.82
C VAL A 203 -11.32 -0.90 -2.39
N TYR A 204 -11.30 0.16 -1.60
CA TYR A 204 -11.86 0.20 -0.25
C TYR A 204 -13.18 0.96 -0.28
N LEU A 205 -14.23 0.36 0.29
CA LEU A 205 -15.56 0.95 0.44
C LEU A 205 -15.91 1.06 1.92
N THR A 206 -16.47 2.19 2.32
CA THR A 206 -16.98 2.35 3.69
C THR A 206 -18.29 1.60 3.91
N ASP A 207 -19.08 1.38 2.84
CA ASP A 207 -20.33 0.62 2.85
C ASP A 207 -20.51 -0.08 1.49
N PHE A 208 -20.90 -1.34 1.50
CA PHE A 208 -21.19 -2.10 0.28
C PHE A 208 -22.47 -1.63 -0.45
N ALA A 209 -23.31 -0.80 0.17
CA ALA A 209 -24.38 -0.09 -0.53
C ALA A 209 -23.83 0.79 -1.68
N HIS A 210 -22.55 1.20 -1.62
CA HIS A 210 -21.86 1.97 -2.65
C HIS A 210 -21.34 1.14 -3.81
N TYR A 211 -21.38 -0.19 -3.73
CA TYR A 211 -20.73 -1.09 -4.68
C TYR A 211 -21.24 -0.92 -6.12
N GLY A 212 -22.56 -0.73 -6.32
CA GLY A 212 -23.16 -0.51 -7.63
C GLY A 212 -22.64 0.78 -8.30
N ALA A 213 -22.76 1.90 -7.61
CA ALA A 213 -22.34 3.21 -8.11
C ALA A 213 -20.82 3.27 -8.38
N MET A 214 -20.02 2.64 -7.51
CA MET A 214 -18.57 2.49 -7.71
C MET A 214 -18.29 1.68 -9.00
N ASN A 215 -18.96 0.54 -9.20
CA ASN A 215 -18.75 -0.30 -10.38
C ASN A 215 -19.10 0.41 -11.69
N ASP A 216 -20.18 1.19 -11.72
CA ASP A 216 -20.58 1.93 -12.91
C ASP A 216 -19.52 2.97 -13.30
N ALA A 217 -18.98 3.71 -12.33
CA ALA A 217 -17.90 4.66 -12.55
C ALA A 217 -16.59 3.95 -12.97
N TYR A 218 -16.26 2.83 -12.34
CA TYR A 218 -15.08 2.03 -12.66
C TYR A 218 -15.16 1.45 -14.09
N ARG A 219 -16.33 0.94 -14.46
CA ARG A 219 -16.62 0.44 -15.83
C ARG A 219 -16.47 1.54 -16.87
N ALA A 220 -17.02 2.72 -16.62
CA ALA A 220 -16.92 3.86 -17.52
C ALA A 220 -15.47 4.32 -17.72
N PHE A 221 -14.63 4.22 -16.69
CA PHE A 221 -13.23 4.61 -16.75
C PHE A 221 -12.37 3.65 -17.56
N PHE A 222 -12.44 2.35 -17.31
CA PHE A 222 -11.63 1.36 -18.00
C PHE A 222 -12.23 0.91 -19.36
N GLY A 223 -13.53 0.99 -19.52
CA GLY A 223 -14.27 0.61 -20.75
C GLY A 223 -14.33 -0.91 -20.94
N LYS A 224 -13.22 -1.53 -21.25
CA LYS A 224 -13.03 -2.99 -21.44
C LYS A 224 -11.66 -3.40 -20.91
N ASP A 225 -11.39 -4.69 -20.90
CA ASP A 225 -10.10 -5.25 -20.48
C ASP A 225 -9.71 -4.75 -19.08
N PHE A 226 -10.63 -4.97 -18.11
CA PHE A 226 -10.50 -4.49 -16.74
C PHE A 226 -9.28 -5.10 -16.04
N PRO A 227 -8.56 -4.33 -15.20
CA PRO A 227 -7.51 -4.89 -14.36
C PRO A 227 -8.07 -5.91 -13.36
N ALA A 228 -7.21 -6.80 -12.88
CA ALA A 228 -7.53 -7.61 -11.71
C ALA A 228 -7.92 -6.70 -10.54
N ARG A 229 -9.00 -7.03 -9.79
CA ARG A 229 -9.49 -6.15 -8.73
C ARG A 229 -9.98 -6.91 -7.50
N ALA A 230 -9.58 -6.42 -6.33
CA ALA A 230 -10.26 -6.71 -5.08
C ALA A 230 -11.08 -5.50 -4.61
N THR A 231 -12.24 -5.75 -4.00
CA THR A 231 -13.04 -4.72 -3.34
C THR A 231 -13.36 -5.19 -1.92
N VAL A 232 -12.97 -4.39 -0.93
CA VAL A 232 -13.11 -4.75 0.50
C VAL A 232 -13.76 -3.63 1.29
N GLY A 233 -14.52 -3.99 2.33
CA GLY A 233 -15.07 -3.04 3.29
C GLY A 233 -13.99 -2.56 4.25
N ALA A 234 -13.82 -1.24 4.42
CA ALA A 234 -12.86 -0.65 5.35
C ALA A 234 -13.28 0.78 5.74
N GLY A 235 -12.89 1.23 6.93
CA GLY A 235 -13.05 2.62 7.32
C GLY A 235 -11.98 3.48 6.67
N LEU A 236 -12.37 4.67 6.21
CA LEU A 236 -11.45 5.66 5.64
C LEU A 236 -11.17 6.78 6.64
N PHE A 237 -10.01 7.45 6.50
CA PHE A 237 -9.58 8.51 7.43
C PHE A 237 -10.02 9.92 6.99
N ASN A 238 -10.62 10.05 5.80
CA ASN A 238 -11.38 11.24 5.45
C ASN A 238 -12.84 11.00 5.85
N PRO A 239 -13.47 11.84 6.70
CA PRO A 239 -14.82 11.62 7.18
C PRO A 239 -15.88 11.64 6.06
N ASP A 240 -15.61 12.34 4.95
CA ASP A 240 -16.47 12.38 3.76
C ASP A 240 -16.11 11.32 2.72
N GLY A 241 -15.06 10.51 2.96
CA GLY A 241 -14.59 9.48 2.06
C GLY A 241 -15.51 8.27 2.07
N LEU A 242 -15.98 7.86 0.90
CA LEU A 242 -16.79 6.67 0.68
C LEU A 242 -16.01 5.58 -0.06
N VAL A 243 -15.05 6.01 -0.90
CA VAL A 243 -14.27 5.14 -1.77
C VAL A 243 -12.81 5.59 -1.78
N GLU A 244 -11.87 4.64 -1.63
CA GLU A 244 -10.45 4.83 -1.88
C GLU A 244 -9.97 3.76 -2.86
N ILE A 245 -9.15 4.14 -3.85
CA ILE A 245 -8.66 3.24 -4.89
C ILE A 245 -7.14 3.32 -4.96
N MET A 246 -6.48 2.17 -4.87
CA MET A 246 -5.06 1.99 -5.08
C MET A 246 -4.82 1.12 -6.31
N VAL A 247 -3.84 1.44 -7.15
CA VAL A 247 -3.55 0.63 -8.35
C VAL A 247 -2.06 0.35 -8.51
N THR A 248 -1.76 -0.76 -9.19
CA THR A 248 -0.45 -1.09 -9.72
C THR A 248 -0.53 -1.13 -11.24
N ALA A 249 0.41 -0.50 -11.93
CA ALA A 249 0.52 -0.54 -13.37
C ALA A 249 1.88 -1.12 -13.80
N VAL A 250 1.88 -1.84 -14.92
CA VAL A 250 3.08 -2.47 -15.49
C VAL A 250 3.06 -2.22 -17.00
N LYS A 251 4.15 -1.67 -17.51
CA LYS A 251 4.34 -1.55 -18.96
C LYS A 251 4.75 -2.88 -19.57
N ALA A 252 4.17 -3.18 -20.70
CA ALA A 252 4.68 -4.26 -21.53
C ALA A 252 6.15 -3.97 -21.92
N PRO A 253 7.00 -5.00 -21.97
CA PRO A 253 8.39 -4.90 -22.39
C PRO A 253 8.53 -4.47 -23.85
#